data_5437b7b17b0892b260cd4efc98e17a08
#
_entry.id   5437b7b17b0892b260cd4efc98e17a08
#
_cell.length_a   1.000
_cell.length_b   1.000
_cell.length_c   1.000
_cell.angle_alpha   90.00
_cell.angle_beta   90.00
_cell.angle_gamma   90.00
#
_symmetry.space_group_name_H-M   'P 1'
#
loop_
_entity.id
_entity.type
_entity.pdbx_description
1 polymer ?
#
loop_
_entity_poly.entity_id
_entity_poly.type
_entity_poly.pdbx_seq_one_letter_code
_entity_poly.pdbx_strand_id
1 'polypeptide(L)'
;MQDISIENPPRLSFKNLSRVEGLVHGVFTRHGGVSATPYESLNVAWNNGDSPEAVGENLARVKNSTGAEWLVTSRQLHGDLVNFIDEQTAQKLEARPPTLVSPPGDALATNLSGLGLLIKIADCQSILLVDPQSRIIANIHSGWRGSVLDIAGKTVRRLERFGLNPATTLAAVSPSLGPCCAEFVNYKREIPEKFWPFRVGPLHFDFWAITRSQLTAAGLREQNIEFAAKCTVCGKSDFFSYRGEGTTGRMASIIGWKRP
;
A
#
# COMPACT_ATOMS: atom_id res chain seq x y z
N MET A 1 11.78 -14.94 -7.59
CA MET A 1 10.44 -15.18 -7.02
C MET A 1 10.43 -14.47 -5.68
N GLN A 2 9.40 -13.66 -5.41
CA GLN A 2 9.23 -13.05 -4.08
C GLN A 2 8.57 -14.12 -3.20
N ASP A 3 9.26 -14.54 -2.15
CA ASP A 3 8.74 -15.55 -1.26
C ASP A 3 8.01 -14.89 -0.09
N ILE A 4 6.87 -15.46 0.30
CA ILE A 4 6.18 -15.09 1.54
C ILE A 4 7.07 -15.60 2.69
N SER A 5 7.38 -14.72 3.65
CA SER A 5 8.20 -15.09 4.81
C SER A 5 7.50 -16.15 5.67
N ILE A 6 8.31 -16.96 6.34
CA ILE A 6 7.84 -17.89 7.40
C ILE A 6 7.59 -17.18 8.74
N GLU A 7 7.80 -15.85 8.80
CA GLU A 7 7.48 -15.02 9.96
C GLU A 7 5.99 -15.09 10.29
N ASN A 8 5.63 -14.83 11.52
CA ASN A 8 4.23 -14.77 11.95
C ASN A 8 3.92 -13.37 12.50
N PRO A 9 3.02 -12.58 11.84
CA PRO A 9 2.28 -12.94 10.63
C PRO A 9 3.13 -12.89 9.35
N PRO A 10 2.83 -13.77 8.36
CA PRO A 10 3.62 -13.87 7.14
C PRO A 10 3.43 -12.66 6.23
N ARG A 11 4.52 -12.21 5.61
CA ARG A 11 4.54 -11.06 4.70
C ARG A 11 5.40 -11.28 3.48
N LEU A 12 5.07 -10.57 2.42
CA LEU A 12 5.83 -10.49 1.19
C LEU A 12 6.74 -9.27 1.27
N SER A 13 8.05 -9.47 1.06
CA SER A 13 9.07 -8.41 1.02
C SER A 13 9.59 -8.21 -0.41
N PHE A 14 10.16 -7.03 -0.68
CA PHE A 14 10.66 -6.65 -2.00
C PHE A 14 12.18 -6.56 -2.01
N LYS A 15 12.81 -7.15 -3.03
CA LYS A 15 14.28 -7.26 -3.10
C LYS A 15 14.97 -5.91 -3.17
N ASN A 16 14.40 -4.96 -3.94
CA ASN A 16 14.96 -3.62 -4.07
C ASN A 16 14.93 -2.88 -2.73
N LEU A 17 13.84 -2.97 -1.97
CA LEU A 17 13.68 -2.30 -0.69
C LEU A 17 14.48 -2.99 0.43
N SER A 18 14.66 -4.32 0.37
CA SER A 18 15.42 -5.07 1.37
C SER A 18 16.91 -4.72 1.41
N ARG A 19 17.43 -4.00 0.41
CA ARG A 19 18.80 -3.51 0.37
C ARG A 19 19.02 -2.21 1.14
N VAL A 20 17.94 -1.56 1.56
CA VAL A 20 17.99 -0.28 2.27
C VAL A 20 18.12 -0.57 3.77
N GLU A 21 19.27 -0.22 4.33
CA GLU A 21 19.57 -0.46 5.73
C GLU A 21 18.61 0.31 6.65
N GLY A 22 18.13 -0.33 7.71
CA GLY A 22 17.20 0.25 8.66
C GLY A 22 15.76 0.39 8.16
N LEU A 23 15.46 0.00 6.90
CA LEU A 23 14.11 0.02 6.37
C LEU A 23 13.36 -1.25 6.76
N VAL A 24 12.13 -1.10 7.25
CA VAL A 24 11.15 -2.18 7.41
C VAL A 24 10.07 -1.98 6.37
N HIS A 25 9.71 -3.04 5.66
CA HIS A 25 8.63 -2.99 4.69
C HIS A 25 8.01 -4.37 4.48
N GLY A 26 6.82 -4.39 3.91
CA GLY A 26 6.19 -5.60 3.43
C GLY A 26 4.68 -5.47 3.27
N VAL A 27 4.12 -6.45 2.57
CA VAL A 27 2.68 -6.64 2.42
C VAL A 27 2.31 -7.94 3.11
N PHE A 28 1.55 -7.84 4.19
CA PHE A 28 1.10 -9.00 4.93
C PHE A 28 0.06 -9.78 4.13
N THR A 29 0.08 -11.10 4.28
CA THR A 29 -0.96 -11.96 3.72
C THR A 29 -2.22 -11.90 4.59
N ARG A 30 -3.26 -12.64 4.20
CA ARG A 30 -4.47 -12.80 5.02
C ARG A 30 -4.27 -13.67 6.26
N HIS A 31 -3.11 -14.34 6.41
CA HIS A 31 -2.82 -15.33 7.44
C HIS A 31 -2.17 -14.74 8.69
N GLY A 32 -2.27 -15.48 9.82
CA GLY A 32 -1.57 -15.13 11.06
C GLY A 32 -2.34 -14.18 11.98
N GLY A 33 -3.62 -13.96 11.71
CA GLY A 33 -4.51 -13.16 12.55
C GLY A 33 -5.47 -13.99 13.40
N VAL A 34 -6.47 -13.30 13.96
CA VAL A 34 -7.51 -13.87 14.86
C VAL A 34 -8.93 -13.62 14.41
N SER A 35 -9.13 -12.89 13.30
CA SER A 35 -10.47 -12.64 12.77
C SER A 35 -11.12 -13.92 12.26
N ALA A 36 -12.42 -14.05 12.50
CA ALA A 36 -13.23 -15.15 11.99
C ALA A 36 -13.71 -14.89 10.55
N THR A 37 -14.25 -15.92 9.90
CA THR A 37 -14.91 -15.81 8.60
C THR A 37 -16.01 -14.75 8.64
N PRO A 38 -16.12 -13.85 7.62
CA PRO A 38 -15.40 -13.85 6.32
C PRO A 38 -14.10 -13.03 6.32
N TYR A 39 -13.56 -12.63 7.48
CA TYR A 39 -12.38 -11.79 7.64
C TYR A 39 -11.11 -12.57 7.98
N GLU A 40 -11.14 -13.89 7.91
CA GLU A 40 -10.05 -14.76 8.36
C GLU A 40 -8.79 -14.60 7.51
N SER A 41 -7.68 -14.35 8.20
CA SER A 41 -7.56 -14.18 9.64
C SER A 41 -6.97 -12.82 10.05
N LEU A 42 -6.08 -12.21 9.24
CA LEU A 42 -5.32 -10.99 9.56
C LEU A 42 -6.00 -9.74 8.96
N ASN A 43 -7.28 -9.53 9.28
CA ASN A 43 -7.94 -8.30 8.88
C ASN A 43 -7.48 -7.12 9.74
N VAL A 44 -7.05 -6.03 9.08
CA VAL A 44 -6.58 -4.80 9.75
C VAL A 44 -7.48 -3.59 9.52
N ALA A 45 -8.68 -3.80 9.01
CA ALA A 45 -9.61 -2.71 8.73
C ALA A 45 -10.68 -2.59 9.81
N TRP A 46 -10.74 -1.42 10.44
CA TRP A 46 -11.87 -1.02 11.25
C TRP A 46 -13.11 -0.76 10.37
N ASN A 47 -14.28 -0.96 10.91
CA ASN A 47 -15.57 -0.59 10.27
C ASN A 47 -15.88 -1.33 8.94
N ASN A 48 -15.43 -2.57 8.80
CA ASN A 48 -15.83 -3.45 7.69
C ASN A 48 -16.76 -4.61 8.12
N GLY A 49 -17.18 -4.61 9.39
CA GLY A 49 -18.09 -5.62 9.96
C GLY A 49 -17.41 -6.68 10.83
N ASP A 50 -16.07 -6.64 10.94
CA ASP A 50 -15.31 -7.52 11.84
C ASP A 50 -15.34 -7.03 13.30
N SER A 51 -14.99 -7.91 14.26
CA SER A 51 -14.84 -7.56 15.67
C SER A 51 -13.74 -6.52 15.87
N PRO A 52 -14.02 -5.41 16.58
CA PRO A 52 -12.98 -4.42 16.93
C PRO A 52 -11.83 -5.04 17.72
N GLU A 53 -12.09 -6.02 18.58
CA GLU A 53 -11.07 -6.70 19.37
C GLU A 53 -10.11 -7.49 18.47
N ALA A 54 -10.67 -8.24 17.50
CA ALA A 54 -9.88 -9.00 16.52
C ALA A 54 -9.02 -8.08 15.67
N VAL A 55 -9.58 -6.97 15.16
CA VAL A 55 -8.83 -5.98 14.38
C VAL A 55 -7.72 -5.33 15.21
N GLY A 56 -8.00 -5.01 16.48
CA GLY A 56 -7.00 -4.47 17.40
C GLY A 56 -5.83 -5.42 17.63
N GLU A 57 -6.12 -6.70 17.88
CA GLU A 57 -5.10 -7.76 18.03
C GLU A 57 -4.29 -7.95 16.73
N ASN A 58 -4.95 -7.98 15.57
CA ASN A 58 -4.28 -8.12 14.28
C ASN A 58 -3.32 -6.94 14.01
N LEU A 59 -3.75 -5.72 14.29
CA LEU A 59 -2.90 -4.53 14.18
C LEU A 59 -1.72 -4.58 15.14
N ALA A 60 -1.91 -5.09 16.37
CA ALA A 60 -0.84 -5.28 17.34
C ALA A 60 0.20 -6.31 16.82
N ARG A 61 -0.23 -7.42 16.23
CA ARG A 61 0.66 -8.42 15.60
C ARG A 61 1.47 -7.81 14.48
N VAL A 62 0.82 -7.07 13.57
CA VAL A 62 1.50 -6.36 12.48
C VAL A 62 2.53 -5.38 13.03
N LYS A 63 2.15 -4.56 14.02
CA LYS A 63 3.05 -3.60 14.67
C LYS A 63 4.28 -4.31 15.26
N ASN A 64 4.05 -5.35 16.06
CA ASN A 64 5.13 -6.07 16.75
C ASN A 64 6.11 -6.73 15.77
N SER A 65 5.61 -7.33 14.68
CA SER A 65 6.46 -7.97 13.66
C SER A 65 7.30 -6.99 12.86
N THR A 66 6.93 -5.71 12.83
CA THR A 66 7.68 -4.65 12.14
C THR A 66 8.64 -3.89 13.05
N GLY A 67 8.46 -3.99 14.37
CA GLY A 67 9.22 -3.21 15.35
C GLY A 67 8.87 -1.71 15.34
N ALA A 68 7.78 -1.32 14.71
CA ALA A 68 7.30 0.06 14.74
C ALA A 68 6.77 0.42 16.14
N GLU A 69 7.01 1.65 16.57
CA GLU A 69 6.41 2.13 17.83
C GLU A 69 4.94 2.46 17.64
N TRP A 70 4.62 3.03 16.50
CA TRP A 70 3.27 3.33 16.07
C TRP A 70 3.06 2.95 14.61
N LEU A 71 1.88 2.43 14.32
CA LEU A 71 1.38 2.35 12.95
C LEU A 71 0.63 3.64 12.65
N VAL A 72 0.97 4.32 11.56
CA VAL A 72 0.23 5.49 11.09
C VAL A 72 -0.70 5.09 9.97
N THR A 73 -1.99 5.35 10.14
CA THR A 73 -3.02 5.05 9.14
C THR A 73 -3.89 6.27 8.84
N SER A 74 -4.66 6.23 7.77
CA SER A 74 -5.63 7.25 7.40
C SER A 74 -6.97 6.63 7.00
N ARG A 75 -8.00 7.46 6.90
CA ARG A 75 -9.22 7.11 6.17
C ARG A 75 -8.94 7.27 4.68
N GLN A 76 -8.80 6.15 3.97
CA GLN A 76 -8.60 6.09 2.53
C GLN A 76 -9.89 6.48 1.80
N LEU A 77 -9.82 7.40 0.84
CA LEU A 77 -10.95 7.99 0.12
C LEU A 77 -11.04 7.58 -1.35
N HIS A 78 -10.06 6.79 -1.83
CA HIS A 78 -9.83 6.50 -3.26
C HIS A 78 -9.60 7.78 -4.08
N GLY A 79 -8.97 8.78 -3.45
CA GLY A 79 -8.62 10.08 -4.01
C GLY A 79 -7.12 10.20 -4.31
N ASP A 80 -6.60 11.42 -4.19
CA ASP A 80 -5.20 11.75 -4.48
C ASP A 80 -4.54 12.63 -3.40
N LEU A 81 -5.13 12.66 -2.20
CA LEU A 81 -4.57 13.43 -1.08
C LEU A 81 -3.36 12.72 -0.48
N VAL A 82 -2.28 13.50 -0.30
CA VAL A 82 -1.01 13.05 0.26
C VAL A 82 -0.75 13.77 1.59
N ASN A 83 -0.55 13.02 2.67
CA ASN A 83 -0.22 13.54 3.99
C ASN A 83 1.28 13.30 4.26
N PHE A 84 2.05 14.38 4.42
CA PHE A 84 3.42 14.31 4.92
C PHE A 84 3.41 14.51 6.44
N ILE A 85 4.01 13.58 7.17
CA ILE A 85 4.02 13.53 8.63
C ILE A 85 5.43 13.86 9.09
N ASP A 86 5.63 15.10 9.49
CA ASP A 86 6.79 15.60 10.21
C ASP A 86 6.58 15.52 11.73
N GLU A 87 7.57 15.94 12.52
CA GLU A 87 7.49 15.91 13.98
C GLU A 87 6.29 16.71 14.53
N GLN A 88 6.02 17.88 13.96
CA GLN A 88 4.91 18.72 14.41
C GLN A 88 3.56 18.11 14.07
N THR A 89 3.44 17.48 12.90
CA THR A 89 2.23 16.78 12.48
C THR A 89 2.03 15.52 13.31
N ALA A 90 3.09 14.74 13.57
CA ALA A 90 3.02 13.50 14.34
C ALA A 90 2.46 13.72 15.76
N GLN A 91 2.83 14.82 16.42
CA GLN A 91 2.33 15.19 17.75
C GLN A 91 0.82 15.50 17.80
N LYS A 92 0.22 15.81 16.64
CA LYS A 92 -1.21 16.17 16.52
C LYS A 92 -2.09 15.02 16.05
N LEU A 93 -1.49 13.85 15.73
CA LEU A 93 -2.26 12.70 15.28
C LEU A 93 -3.11 12.12 16.41
N GLU A 94 -4.32 11.73 16.09
CA GLU A 94 -5.22 11.07 17.03
C GLU A 94 -4.71 9.66 17.34
N ALA A 95 -4.53 9.36 18.62
CA ALA A 95 -4.13 8.03 19.06
C ALA A 95 -5.34 7.09 19.15
N ARG A 96 -5.28 6.02 18.37
CA ARG A 96 -6.18 4.85 18.44
C ARG A 96 -5.32 3.60 18.52
N PRO A 97 -4.81 3.22 19.69
CA PRO A 97 -3.83 2.15 19.82
C PRO A 97 -4.25 0.87 19.10
N PRO A 98 -3.32 0.19 18.38
CA PRO A 98 -1.89 0.51 18.27
C PRO A 98 -1.56 1.50 17.13
N THR A 99 -2.53 2.29 16.66
CA THR A 99 -2.38 3.22 15.53
C THR A 99 -2.46 4.68 15.94
N LEU A 100 -1.79 5.54 15.14
CA LEU A 100 -2.04 6.97 15.04
C LEU A 100 -2.85 7.24 13.77
N VAL A 101 -3.86 8.09 13.86
CA VAL A 101 -4.77 8.38 12.74
C VAL A 101 -4.41 9.74 12.13
N SER A 102 -3.94 9.72 10.90
CA SER A 102 -3.70 10.91 10.08
C SER A 102 -5.01 11.45 9.50
N PRO A 103 -5.07 12.73 9.12
CA PRO A 103 -6.16 13.24 8.31
C PRO A 103 -6.48 12.33 7.12
N PRO A 104 -7.73 12.38 6.59
CA PRO A 104 -8.10 11.56 5.43
C PRO A 104 -7.14 11.76 4.27
N GLY A 105 -6.79 10.66 3.58
CA GLY A 105 -5.89 10.68 2.44
C GLY A 105 -5.50 9.27 2.01
N ASP A 106 -5.01 9.18 0.79
CA ASP A 106 -4.66 7.90 0.16
C ASP A 106 -3.14 7.69 0.06
N ALA A 107 -2.33 8.68 0.43
CA ALA A 107 -0.90 8.53 0.58
C ALA A 107 -0.42 9.11 1.92
N LEU A 108 0.45 8.37 2.58
CA LEU A 108 1.15 8.75 3.79
C LEU A 108 2.64 8.81 3.49
N ALA A 109 3.34 9.84 3.97
CA ALA A 109 4.77 9.97 3.81
C ALA A 109 5.42 10.55 5.08
N THR A 110 6.68 10.19 5.34
CA THR A 110 7.46 10.70 6.47
C THR A 110 8.95 10.48 6.24
N ASN A 111 9.78 11.18 7.01
CA ASN A 111 11.21 10.91 7.18
C ASN A 111 11.54 10.48 8.62
N LEU A 112 10.54 10.33 9.48
CA LEU A 112 10.71 9.98 10.88
C LEU A 112 10.94 8.48 11.07
N SER A 113 11.77 8.13 12.06
CA SER A 113 11.96 6.75 12.52
C SER A 113 10.90 6.35 13.55
N GLY A 114 10.64 5.05 13.69
CA GLY A 114 9.68 4.50 14.65
C GLY A 114 8.24 4.47 14.16
N LEU A 115 7.93 5.14 13.05
CA LEU A 115 6.60 5.15 12.44
C LEU A 115 6.51 4.12 11.30
N GLY A 116 5.51 3.24 11.37
CA GLY A 116 5.13 2.34 10.27
C GLY A 116 3.93 2.89 9.52
N LEU A 117 4.12 3.36 8.28
CA LEU A 117 3.03 3.85 7.44
C LEU A 117 2.19 2.69 6.96
N LEU A 118 0.94 2.62 7.41
CA LEU A 118 0.00 1.53 7.14
C LEU A 118 -1.03 1.94 6.09
N ILE A 119 -1.08 1.22 4.98
CA ILE A 119 -2.17 1.24 3.99
C ILE A 119 -2.90 -0.10 4.01
N LYS A 120 -4.23 -0.05 3.92
CA LYS A 120 -5.12 -1.22 3.92
C LYS A 120 -5.58 -1.51 2.51
N ILE A 121 -5.42 -2.75 2.05
CA ILE A 121 -5.74 -3.16 0.68
C ILE A 121 -6.52 -4.48 0.62
N ALA A 122 -7.43 -4.55 -0.36
CA ALA A 122 -8.02 -5.76 -0.92
C ALA A 122 -8.38 -5.41 -2.36
N ASP A 123 -7.52 -5.79 -3.31
CA ASP A 123 -7.48 -5.49 -4.75
C ASP A 123 -6.80 -4.19 -5.16
N CYS A 124 -6.94 -3.09 -4.41
CA CYS A 124 -6.20 -1.87 -4.70
C CYS A 124 -4.69 -2.08 -4.51
N GLN A 125 -3.88 -1.33 -5.25
CA GLN A 125 -2.44 -1.34 -5.08
C GLN A 125 -2.06 -0.58 -3.80
N SER A 126 -1.02 -1.05 -3.11
CA SER A 126 -0.17 -0.24 -2.27
C SER A 126 1.16 -0.05 -2.97
N ILE A 127 1.62 1.21 -3.04
CA ILE A 127 2.90 1.57 -3.64
C ILE A 127 3.80 2.08 -2.53
N LEU A 128 4.85 1.32 -2.22
CA LEU A 128 5.86 1.67 -1.24
C LEU A 128 6.98 2.44 -1.94
N LEU A 129 7.29 3.64 -1.46
CA LEU A 129 8.40 4.44 -1.95
C LEU A 129 9.44 4.65 -0.85
N VAL A 130 10.73 4.64 -1.22
CA VAL A 130 11.82 5.07 -0.36
C VAL A 130 12.89 5.79 -1.18
N ASP A 131 13.27 6.96 -0.74
CA ASP A 131 14.52 7.60 -1.14
C ASP A 131 15.53 7.47 0.00
N PRO A 132 16.57 6.62 -0.15
CA PRO A 132 17.52 6.37 0.93
C PRO A 132 18.34 7.61 1.32
N GLN A 133 18.53 8.57 0.39
CA GLN A 133 19.36 9.76 0.63
C GLN A 133 18.63 10.78 1.51
N SER A 134 17.39 11.12 1.16
CA SER A 134 16.57 12.04 1.95
C SER A 134 15.89 11.37 3.14
N ARG A 135 15.96 10.03 3.24
CA ARG A 135 15.23 9.20 4.20
C ARG A 135 13.70 9.35 4.13
N ILE A 136 13.18 9.86 3.03
CA ILE A 136 11.74 9.97 2.83
C ILE A 136 11.18 8.62 2.40
N ILE A 137 10.14 8.17 3.10
CA ILE A 137 9.34 7.01 2.75
C ILE A 137 7.90 7.43 2.49
N ALA A 138 7.21 6.66 1.64
CA ALA A 138 5.78 6.82 1.46
C ALA A 138 5.10 5.46 1.26
N ASN A 139 3.82 5.41 1.64
CA ASN A 139 2.92 4.31 1.35
C ASN A 139 1.65 4.88 0.72
N ILE A 140 1.36 4.46 -0.51
CA ILE A 140 0.31 5.04 -1.36
C ILE A 140 -0.75 3.99 -1.62
N HIS A 141 -2.01 4.29 -1.28
CA HIS A 141 -3.16 3.53 -1.73
C HIS A 141 -3.59 3.98 -3.13
N SER A 142 -3.58 3.08 -4.09
CA SER A 142 -4.00 3.35 -5.47
C SER A 142 -5.02 2.32 -5.94
N GLY A 143 -6.30 2.61 -5.75
CA GLY A 143 -7.39 1.96 -6.47
C GLY A 143 -7.51 2.53 -7.89
N TRP A 144 -8.44 2.02 -8.71
CA TRP A 144 -8.60 2.49 -10.08
C TRP A 144 -8.84 4.02 -10.18
N ARG A 145 -9.60 4.61 -9.24
CA ARG A 145 -9.81 6.07 -9.19
C ARG A 145 -8.51 6.82 -8.88
N GLY A 146 -7.73 6.32 -7.89
CA GLY A 146 -6.42 6.88 -7.57
C GLY A 146 -5.46 6.80 -8.75
N SER A 147 -5.47 5.70 -9.50
CA SER A 147 -4.69 5.55 -10.74
C SER A 147 -5.13 6.56 -11.81
N VAL A 148 -6.43 6.75 -12.00
CA VAL A 148 -6.98 7.76 -12.94
C VAL A 148 -6.56 9.19 -12.54
N LEU A 149 -6.52 9.48 -11.24
CA LEU A 149 -6.08 10.76 -10.66
C LEU A 149 -4.56 10.92 -10.61
N ASP A 150 -3.78 9.90 -11.01
CA ASP A 150 -2.31 9.89 -10.94
C ASP A 150 -1.77 10.10 -9.52
N ILE A 151 -2.33 9.41 -8.53
CA ILE A 151 -1.86 9.55 -7.15
C ILE A 151 -0.39 9.15 -7.00
N ALA A 152 0.09 8.15 -7.75
CA ALA A 152 1.47 7.71 -7.72
C ALA A 152 2.43 8.84 -8.13
N GLY A 153 2.22 9.41 -9.32
CA GLY A 153 3.05 10.52 -9.82
C GLY A 153 2.88 11.80 -9.00
N LYS A 154 1.66 12.12 -8.56
CA LYS A 154 1.40 13.28 -7.69
C LYS A 154 2.14 13.17 -6.36
N THR A 155 2.20 11.97 -5.77
CA THR A 155 2.94 11.75 -4.52
C THR A 155 4.43 12.00 -4.73
N VAL A 156 5.03 11.46 -5.78
CA VAL A 156 6.45 11.71 -6.09
C VAL A 156 6.72 13.20 -6.22
N ARG A 157 6.00 13.91 -7.10
CA ARG A 157 6.16 15.35 -7.33
C ARG A 157 5.91 16.19 -6.07
N ARG A 158 4.99 15.77 -5.19
CA ARG A 158 4.80 16.46 -3.92
C ARG A 158 5.97 16.26 -2.99
N LEU A 159 6.56 15.07 -2.94
CA LEU A 159 7.67 14.73 -2.04
C LEU A 159 9.01 15.33 -2.48
N GLU A 160 9.19 15.69 -3.76
CA GLU A 160 10.34 16.47 -4.22
C GLU A 160 10.48 17.79 -3.43
N ARG A 161 9.38 18.41 -3.03
CA ARG A 161 9.36 19.63 -2.21
C ARG A 161 9.92 19.42 -0.78
N PHE A 162 10.00 18.16 -0.35
CA PHE A 162 10.58 17.75 0.92
C PHE A 162 11.98 17.14 0.76
N GLY A 163 12.52 17.13 -0.46
CA GLY A 163 13.88 16.66 -0.76
C GLY A 163 13.98 15.26 -1.33
N LEU A 164 12.85 14.58 -1.65
CA LEU A 164 12.88 13.31 -2.36
C LEU A 164 13.47 13.51 -3.76
N ASN A 165 14.42 12.65 -4.15
CA ASN A 165 14.95 12.60 -5.50
C ASN A 165 14.36 11.41 -6.27
N PRO A 166 13.50 11.64 -7.29
CA PRO A 166 12.90 10.55 -8.06
C PRO A 166 13.91 9.59 -8.69
N ALA A 167 15.07 10.10 -9.12
CA ALA A 167 16.08 9.28 -9.78
C ALA A 167 16.75 8.24 -8.86
N THR A 168 16.77 8.49 -7.54
CA THR A 168 17.31 7.56 -6.52
C THR A 168 16.21 6.82 -5.76
N THR A 169 14.95 7.23 -5.91
CA THR A 169 13.81 6.61 -5.26
C THR A 169 13.60 5.19 -5.76
N LEU A 170 13.42 4.27 -4.81
CA LEU A 170 13.00 2.89 -5.06
C LEU A 170 11.50 2.79 -4.83
N ALA A 171 10.84 1.99 -5.66
CA ALA A 171 9.40 1.73 -5.58
C ALA A 171 9.11 0.23 -5.56
N ALA A 172 8.11 -0.16 -4.76
CA ALA A 172 7.59 -1.52 -4.76
C ALA A 172 6.06 -1.51 -4.78
N VAL A 173 5.46 -2.31 -5.66
CA VAL A 173 4.01 -2.38 -5.85
C VAL A 173 3.47 -3.72 -5.36
N SER A 174 2.50 -3.66 -4.46
CA SER A 174 1.91 -4.82 -3.78
C SER A 174 1.20 -5.80 -4.73
N PRO A 175 0.88 -7.02 -4.26
CA PRO A 175 -0.22 -7.80 -4.82
C PRO A 175 -1.48 -6.93 -4.92
N SER A 176 -2.22 -7.06 -6.02
CA SER A 176 -3.42 -6.26 -6.29
C SER A 176 -4.23 -6.90 -7.40
N LEU A 177 -5.34 -6.30 -7.80
CA LEU A 177 -6.14 -6.76 -8.91
C LEU A 177 -5.32 -6.77 -10.21
N GLY A 178 -4.98 -7.97 -10.68
CA GLY A 178 -4.20 -8.15 -11.90
C GLY A 178 -5.00 -7.97 -13.18
N PRO A 179 -4.34 -7.77 -14.33
CA PRO A 179 -5.00 -7.60 -15.62
C PRO A 179 -5.90 -8.77 -16.01
N CYS A 180 -5.65 -9.97 -15.47
CA CYS A 180 -6.49 -11.16 -15.66
C CYS A 180 -7.90 -11.05 -15.04
N CYS A 181 -8.08 -10.17 -14.05
CA CYS A 181 -9.33 -10.04 -13.29
C CYS A 181 -9.85 -8.59 -13.18
N ALA A 182 -9.10 -7.62 -13.72
CA ALA A 182 -9.45 -6.20 -13.67
C ALA A 182 -10.46 -5.83 -14.76
N GLU A 183 -11.65 -6.45 -14.70
CA GLU A 183 -12.75 -6.19 -15.62
C GLU A 183 -13.48 -4.90 -15.27
N PHE A 184 -13.76 -4.06 -16.29
CA PHE A 184 -14.48 -2.79 -16.20
C PHE A 184 -15.51 -2.70 -17.31
N VAL A 185 -16.70 -3.22 -17.06
CA VAL A 185 -17.80 -3.25 -18.05
C VAL A 185 -18.24 -1.85 -18.48
N ASN A 186 -18.10 -0.87 -17.60
CA ASN A 186 -18.46 0.54 -17.84
C ASN A 186 -17.24 1.43 -18.13
N TYR A 187 -16.12 0.86 -18.58
CA TYR A 187 -14.84 1.58 -18.71
C TYR A 187 -14.93 2.89 -19.50
N LYS A 188 -15.79 2.96 -20.52
CA LYS A 188 -15.97 4.19 -21.31
C LYS A 188 -16.47 5.39 -20.49
N ARG A 189 -17.11 5.14 -19.35
CA ARG A 189 -17.61 6.17 -18.43
C ARG A 189 -16.69 6.36 -17.22
N GLU A 190 -15.93 5.32 -16.86
CA GLU A 190 -15.15 5.25 -15.62
C GLU A 190 -13.68 5.56 -15.86
N ILE A 191 -13.13 5.14 -17.01
CA ILE A 191 -11.70 5.23 -17.31
C ILE A 191 -11.48 6.18 -18.50
N PRO A 192 -10.78 7.31 -18.28
CA PRO A 192 -10.48 8.28 -19.35
C PRO A 192 -9.75 7.65 -20.52
N GLU A 193 -9.99 8.14 -21.74
CA GLU A 193 -9.46 7.61 -22.99
C GLU A 193 -7.93 7.48 -23.01
N LYS A 194 -7.22 8.38 -22.34
CA LYS A 194 -5.75 8.33 -22.24
C LYS A 194 -5.22 7.03 -21.60
N PHE A 195 -6.05 6.29 -20.87
CA PHE A 195 -5.69 5.00 -20.27
C PHE A 195 -6.14 3.80 -21.11
N TRP A 196 -6.91 3.98 -22.18
CA TRP A 196 -7.36 2.88 -23.02
C TRP A 196 -6.24 2.09 -23.69
N PRO A 197 -5.06 2.65 -23.99
CA PRO A 197 -3.91 1.87 -24.46
C PRO A 197 -3.44 0.77 -23.48
N PHE A 198 -3.78 0.87 -22.19
CA PHE A 198 -3.49 -0.14 -21.18
C PHE A 198 -4.55 -1.24 -21.06
N ARG A 199 -5.50 -1.29 -22.00
CA ARG A 199 -6.49 -2.35 -22.06
C ARG A 199 -5.88 -3.62 -22.66
N VAL A 200 -6.02 -4.75 -21.94
CA VAL A 200 -5.46 -6.06 -22.32
C VAL A 200 -6.51 -7.04 -22.85
N GLY A 201 -7.68 -6.55 -23.21
CA GLY A 201 -8.80 -7.31 -23.75
C GLY A 201 -10.02 -6.41 -23.90
N PRO A 202 -11.21 -6.95 -24.19
CA PRO A 202 -12.39 -6.12 -24.45
C PRO A 202 -12.75 -5.20 -23.27
N LEU A 203 -12.61 -5.69 -22.04
CA LEU A 203 -13.05 -5.00 -20.82
C LEU A 203 -11.99 -4.96 -19.71
N HIS A 204 -10.82 -5.56 -19.89
CA HIS A 204 -9.79 -5.68 -18.87
C HIS A 204 -8.71 -4.62 -19.03
N PHE A 205 -8.18 -4.13 -17.90
CA PHE A 205 -7.13 -3.10 -17.84
C PHE A 205 -5.92 -3.56 -17.04
N ASP A 206 -4.74 -3.16 -17.49
CA ASP A 206 -3.49 -3.38 -16.76
C ASP A 206 -3.12 -2.15 -15.92
N PHE A 207 -3.61 -2.13 -14.66
CA PHE A 207 -3.27 -1.07 -13.70
C PHE A 207 -1.83 -1.15 -13.21
N TRP A 208 -1.15 -2.29 -13.36
CA TRP A 208 0.29 -2.39 -13.07
C TRP A 208 1.09 -1.60 -14.10
N ALA A 209 0.76 -1.74 -15.38
CA ALA A 209 1.37 -0.96 -16.46
C ALA A 209 1.07 0.55 -16.33
N ILE A 210 -0.15 0.92 -15.94
CA ILE A 210 -0.51 2.33 -15.66
C ILE A 210 0.38 2.88 -14.55
N THR A 211 0.51 2.18 -13.41
CA THR A 211 1.34 2.62 -12.28
C THR A 211 2.82 2.72 -12.68
N ARG A 212 3.35 1.76 -13.45
CA ARG A 212 4.71 1.83 -13.99
C ARG A 212 4.90 3.11 -14.80
N SER A 213 4.01 3.37 -15.74
CA SER A 213 4.04 4.57 -16.58
C SER A 213 4.00 5.87 -15.76
N GLN A 214 3.16 5.93 -14.73
CA GLN A 214 3.04 7.11 -13.87
C GLN A 214 4.29 7.36 -13.03
N LEU A 215 4.88 6.31 -12.43
CA LEU A 215 6.11 6.43 -11.66
C LEU A 215 7.30 6.82 -12.54
N THR A 216 7.42 6.24 -13.73
CA THR A 216 8.47 6.57 -14.70
C THR A 216 8.30 8.02 -15.21
N ALA A 217 7.09 8.44 -15.54
CA ALA A 217 6.78 9.82 -15.93
C ALA A 217 7.06 10.82 -14.81
N ALA A 218 7.01 10.39 -13.54
CA ALA A 218 7.38 11.19 -12.38
C ALA A 218 8.91 11.18 -12.09
N GLY A 219 9.72 10.55 -12.94
CA GLY A 219 11.19 10.59 -12.88
C GLY A 219 11.84 9.37 -12.20
N LEU A 220 11.10 8.36 -11.76
CA LEU A 220 11.71 7.14 -11.26
C LEU A 220 12.36 6.36 -12.42
N ARG A 221 13.53 5.78 -12.16
CA ARG A 221 14.17 4.85 -13.10
C ARG A 221 13.42 3.53 -13.10
N GLU A 222 13.18 2.95 -14.27
CA GLU A 222 12.41 1.71 -14.41
C GLU A 222 13.00 0.55 -13.60
N GLN A 223 14.31 0.43 -13.55
CA GLN A 223 15.02 -0.59 -12.75
C GLN A 223 14.84 -0.45 -11.24
N ASN A 224 14.37 0.71 -10.78
CA ASN A 224 14.07 0.98 -9.38
C ASN A 224 12.64 0.58 -8.98
N ILE A 225 11.82 0.12 -9.93
CA ILE A 225 10.40 -0.20 -9.69
C ILE A 225 10.21 -1.72 -9.71
N GLU A 226 9.87 -2.29 -8.57
CA GLU A 226 9.59 -3.72 -8.41
C GLU A 226 8.09 -3.97 -8.24
N PHE A 227 7.54 -4.94 -8.96
CA PHE A 227 6.14 -5.36 -8.84
C PHE A 227 6.07 -6.75 -8.23
N ALA A 228 5.12 -6.96 -7.29
CA ALA A 228 4.78 -8.29 -6.84
C ALA A 228 4.20 -9.15 -7.98
N ALA A 229 3.51 -8.53 -8.92
CA ALA A 229 2.86 -9.14 -10.06
C ALA A 229 1.97 -10.35 -9.68
N LYS A 230 1.32 -10.28 -8.52
CA LYS A 230 0.40 -11.29 -7.99
C LYS A 230 -1.03 -10.72 -7.99
N CYS A 231 -1.95 -11.40 -8.68
CA CYS A 231 -3.36 -11.03 -8.68
C CYS A 231 -4.03 -11.51 -7.39
N THR A 232 -4.70 -10.60 -6.67
CA THR A 232 -5.39 -10.91 -5.41
C THR A 232 -6.59 -11.83 -5.60
N VAL A 233 -7.32 -11.70 -6.72
CA VAL A 233 -8.44 -12.62 -7.06
C VAL A 233 -7.94 -14.04 -7.31
N CYS A 234 -6.88 -14.19 -8.11
CA CYS A 234 -6.30 -15.51 -8.41
C CYS A 234 -5.61 -16.11 -7.19
N GLY A 235 -5.07 -15.27 -6.30
CA GLY A 235 -4.34 -15.68 -5.09
C GLY A 235 -5.15 -15.51 -3.80
N LYS A 236 -6.47 -15.77 -3.80
CA LYS A 236 -7.34 -15.65 -2.63
C LYS A 236 -6.95 -16.54 -1.45
N SER A 237 -6.18 -17.59 -1.68
CA SER A 237 -5.58 -18.39 -0.60
C SER A 237 -4.67 -17.56 0.30
N ASP A 238 -3.99 -16.56 -0.25
CA ASP A 238 -2.99 -15.76 0.46
C ASP A 238 -3.41 -14.30 0.66
N PHE A 239 -4.36 -13.81 -0.13
CA PHE A 239 -4.73 -12.40 -0.17
C PHE A 239 -6.23 -12.19 -0.03
N PHE A 240 -6.64 -11.18 0.71
CA PHE A 240 -8.02 -10.71 0.66
C PHE A 240 -8.32 -10.05 -0.68
N SER A 241 -9.50 -10.34 -1.24
CA SER A 241 -9.95 -9.75 -2.49
C SER A 241 -11.43 -9.35 -2.40
N TYR A 242 -11.68 -8.04 -2.44
CA TYR A 242 -13.06 -7.53 -2.47
C TYR A 242 -13.81 -7.94 -3.76
N ARG A 243 -13.12 -7.90 -4.90
CA ARG A 243 -13.65 -8.35 -6.20
C ARG A 243 -14.03 -9.83 -6.19
N GLY A 244 -13.23 -10.65 -5.54
CA GLY A 244 -13.40 -12.10 -5.53
C GLY A 244 -14.32 -12.63 -4.44
N GLU A 245 -14.51 -11.88 -3.32
CA GLU A 245 -15.18 -12.37 -2.12
C GLU A 245 -16.37 -11.47 -1.67
N GLY A 246 -16.42 -10.21 -2.13
CA GLY A 246 -17.43 -9.23 -1.68
C GLY A 246 -17.17 -8.77 -0.25
N THR A 247 -17.63 -9.52 0.73
CA THR A 247 -17.31 -9.28 2.15
C THR A 247 -16.01 -9.98 2.51
N THR A 248 -14.98 -9.20 2.90
CA THR A 248 -13.65 -9.74 3.19
C THR A 248 -12.83 -8.77 4.02
N GLY A 249 -11.70 -9.24 4.57
CA GLY A 249 -10.74 -8.44 5.30
C GLY A 249 -9.95 -7.45 4.43
N ARG A 250 -8.99 -6.77 5.07
CA ARG A 250 -7.99 -5.94 4.38
C ARG A 250 -6.61 -6.34 4.86
N MET A 251 -5.70 -6.54 3.92
CA MET A 251 -4.29 -6.77 4.19
C MET A 251 -3.62 -5.47 4.65
N ALA A 252 -2.58 -5.60 5.47
CA ALA A 252 -1.68 -4.52 5.81
C ALA A 252 -0.55 -4.43 4.79
N SER A 253 -0.29 -3.23 4.28
CA SER A 253 0.97 -2.87 3.62
C SER A 253 1.70 -1.86 4.48
N ILE A 254 2.99 -2.08 4.76
CA ILE A 254 3.77 -1.29 5.72
C ILE A 254 5.10 -0.87 5.11
N ILE A 255 5.51 0.35 5.41
CA ILE A 255 6.89 0.83 5.25
C ILE A 255 7.22 1.75 6.44
N GLY A 256 8.43 1.61 6.99
CA GLY A 256 8.88 2.38 8.14
C GLY A 256 10.40 2.37 8.29
N TRP A 257 10.95 3.38 8.97
CA TRP A 257 12.33 3.38 9.44
C TRP A 257 12.40 2.80 10.84
N LYS A 258 13.29 1.81 11.06
CA LYS A 258 13.65 1.38 12.42
C LYS A 258 14.25 2.56 13.18
N ARG A 259 14.05 2.59 14.50
CA ARG A 259 14.88 3.44 15.36
C ARG A 259 16.33 2.98 15.31
N PRO A 260 17.27 3.93 15.38
CA PRO A 260 18.69 3.62 15.55
C PRO A 260 18.95 2.76 16.79
#